data_d281715e965d0bfeaca481fa5eae9963
#
_entry.id   d281715e965d0bfeaca481fa5eae9963
#
_cell.length_a   1.000
_cell.length_b   1.000
_cell.length_c   1.000
_cell.angle_alpha   90.00
_cell.angle_beta   90.00
_cell.angle_gamma   90.00
#
_symmetry.space_group_name_H-M   'P 1'
#
loop_
_entity.id
_entity.type
_entity.pdbx_description
1 polymer ?
#
loop_
_entity_poly.entity_id
_entity_poly.type
_entity_poly.pdbx_seq_one_letter_code
_entity_poly.pdbx_strand_id
1 'polypeptide(L)'
;MVKLTTCYFCDYGKHYGKFADGSTQEIDVPYDIPDTWEWVRIKSIYWNFGQNKPEKSFRYIDTSSIDRKKNIINYKNLQYLSPEQAPSRARKLVSQNSVLFSTVRPYLKNIAVVRELKEYLIASTAFIVLDTLLNETYLKYYLLSDNFINRVNNKSTGTSYPAINDYNFNLLLIALPPLSEQQRIVEAIESALEKVDEYAESYNRLEQLDKEFPDKLKKSILQYAMQGKLVEQDPNDESVEVLLEKIRAEKQKLFEEGKIKKKDLDISIVSQGDDNSYYGNKDEITSYPIYEIPEAWRYIKFASLVNFRIGKTPPRSEATFWGTEIPWVSISDMPISGYVTNTRESISKLALKSKKIDISPKGTLLMSFKLSIGKVAILDIPATHNEAIISIFPYANKENIIRDYLMIFLPLISTLGDSKDAIKGKTLNSTSISELLIPISNHEEMKRIISKVDLLFQKVSQLFE
;
A
#
# COMPACT_ATOMS: atom_id res chain seq x y z
N MET A 1 36.84 -24.19 42.17
CA MET A 1 35.40 -24.17 41.99
C MET A 1 34.98 -25.53 41.47
N VAL A 2 34.21 -26.26 42.24
CA VAL A 2 33.84 -27.66 41.93
C VAL A 2 32.89 -27.68 40.73
N LYS A 3 33.15 -28.52 39.73
CA LYS A 3 32.34 -28.60 38.52
C LYS A 3 31.09 -29.43 38.78
N LEU A 4 29.90 -28.90 38.49
CA LEU A 4 28.68 -29.69 38.43
C LEU A 4 28.81 -30.70 37.28
N THR A 5 28.64 -32.00 37.59
CA THR A 5 28.75 -33.07 36.59
C THR A 5 27.38 -33.53 36.07
N THR A 6 26.38 -33.61 36.93
CA THR A 6 25.02 -33.99 36.58
C THR A 6 24.04 -33.31 37.54
N CYS A 7 22.80 -33.09 37.05
CA CYS A 7 21.66 -32.70 37.89
C CYS A 7 20.64 -33.85 37.85
N TYR A 8 20.14 -34.32 38.94
CA TYR A 8 19.16 -35.41 39.02
C TYR A 8 18.03 -35.06 39.98
N PHE A 9 16.89 -35.67 39.74
CA PHE A 9 15.66 -35.52 40.50
C PHE A 9 15.66 -36.52 41.66
N CYS A 10 15.18 -36.12 42.85
CA CYS A 10 15.01 -37.01 44.00
C CYS A 10 13.50 -37.10 44.36
N ASP A 11 13.10 -38.17 45.04
CA ASP A 11 11.73 -38.52 45.46
C ASP A 11 10.98 -37.45 46.27
N TYR A 12 11.65 -36.38 46.70
CA TYR A 12 11.08 -35.25 47.45
C TYR A 12 10.79 -34.01 46.62
N GLY A 13 10.74 -34.08 45.27
CA GLY A 13 10.45 -32.92 44.38
C GLY A 13 11.56 -31.91 44.32
N LYS A 14 12.80 -32.26 44.68
CA LYS A 14 13.95 -31.37 44.65
C LYS A 14 15.01 -31.82 43.65
N HIS A 15 15.65 -30.88 43.00
CA HIS A 15 16.75 -31.13 42.08
C HIS A 15 18.10 -30.99 42.82
N TYR A 16 18.98 -31.96 42.63
CA TYR A 16 20.33 -31.97 43.22
C TYR A 16 21.37 -32.02 42.11
N GLY A 17 22.38 -31.15 42.28
CA GLY A 17 23.59 -31.16 41.44
C GLY A 17 24.68 -32.00 42.08
N LYS A 18 25.24 -32.95 41.33
CA LYS A 18 26.47 -33.67 41.71
C LYS A 18 27.69 -32.92 41.17
N PHE A 19 28.64 -32.66 42.04
CA PHE A 19 29.85 -31.94 41.71
C PHE A 19 31.04 -32.91 41.50
N ALA A 20 32.11 -32.44 40.87
CA ALA A 20 33.26 -33.26 40.52
C ALA A 20 34.04 -33.79 41.76
N ASP A 21 33.84 -33.23 42.92
CA ASP A 21 34.39 -33.70 44.21
C ASP A 21 33.51 -34.78 44.88
N GLY A 22 32.41 -35.18 44.23
CA GLY A 22 31.47 -36.11 44.75
C GLY A 22 30.39 -35.52 45.68
N SER A 23 30.48 -34.24 46.01
CA SER A 23 29.46 -33.55 46.81
C SER A 23 28.15 -33.37 46.03
N THR A 24 27.02 -33.28 46.75
CA THR A 24 25.71 -33.00 46.22
C THR A 24 25.12 -31.75 46.88
N GLN A 25 24.51 -30.89 46.10
CA GLN A 25 23.83 -29.69 46.60
C GLN A 25 22.49 -29.51 45.92
N GLU A 26 21.49 -29.06 46.66
CA GLU A 26 20.20 -28.67 46.07
C GLU A 26 20.40 -27.53 45.05
N ILE A 27 19.76 -27.65 43.89
CA ILE A 27 19.82 -26.68 42.82
C ILE A 27 18.42 -26.18 42.52
N ASP A 28 18.24 -24.89 42.50
CA ASP A 28 17.02 -24.27 42.05
C ASP A 28 16.97 -24.33 40.50
N VAL A 29 15.93 -25.00 39.96
CA VAL A 29 15.70 -25.17 38.53
C VAL A 29 14.56 -24.23 38.06
N PRO A 30 14.60 -23.78 36.82
CA PRO A 30 13.63 -22.79 36.33
C PRO A 30 12.18 -23.28 36.24
N TYR A 31 11.98 -24.58 35.97
CA TYR A 31 10.67 -25.26 35.81
C TYR A 31 10.88 -26.77 35.80
N ASP A 32 9.81 -27.52 35.91
CA ASP A 32 9.85 -28.98 35.81
C ASP A 32 10.05 -29.43 34.37
N ILE A 33 10.81 -30.50 34.20
CA ILE A 33 11.10 -31.09 32.86
C ILE A 33 10.72 -32.58 32.90
N PRO A 34 10.43 -33.21 31.73
CA PRO A 34 10.17 -34.67 31.68
C PRO A 34 11.36 -35.48 32.25
N ASP A 35 11.06 -36.67 32.78
CA ASP A 35 12.07 -37.56 33.39
C ASP A 35 13.17 -37.98 32.43
N THR A 36 12.91 -37.91 31.13
CA THR A 36 13.91 -38.21 30.06
C THR A 36 14.83 -37.07 29.76
N TRP A 37 14.61 -35.88 30.35
CA TRP A 37 15.43 -34.68 30.15
C TRP A 37 16.36 -34.45 31.32
N GLU A 38 17.42 -33.68 31.10
CA GLU A 38 18.36 -33.29 32.14
C GLU A 38 18.56 -31.78 32.20
N TRP A 39 18.72 -31.25 33.42
CA TRP A 39 19.21 -29.90 33.61
C TRP A 39 20.74 -29.89 33.58
N VAL A 40 21.32 -29.18 32.60
CA VAL A 40 22.78 -29.05 32.49
C VAL A 40 23.19 -27.59 32.44
N ARG A 41 24.40 -27.29 32.88
CA ARG A 41 24.96 -25.95 32.72
C ARG A 41 25.37 -25.70 31.28
N ILE A 42 25.10 -24.49 30.75
CA ILE A 42 25.47 -24.12 29.39
C ILE A 42 26.93 -24.43 29.09
N LYS A 43 27.82 -24.18 30.03
CA LYS A 43 29.25 -24.49 29.87
C LYS A 43 29.52 -25.94 29.46
N SER A 44 28.65 -26.87 29.79
CA SER A 44 28.86 -28.31 29.54
C SER A 44 28.43 -28.75 28.12
N ILE A 45 27.70 -27.92 27.38
CA ILE A 45 27.08 -28.27 26.10
C ILE A 45 27.74 -27.63 24.88
N TYR A 46 28.75 -26.78 25.09
CA TYR A 46 29.43 -26.11 23.99
C TYR A 46 30.92 -25.94 24.26
N TRP A 47 31.66 -25.69 23.17
CA TRP A 47 33.01 -25.16 23.21
C TRP A 47 33.10 -23.91 22.33
N ASN A 48 34.25 -23.24 22.35
CA ASN A 48 34.54 -22.17 21.39
C ASN A 48 36.02 -22.24 21.01
N PHE A 49 36.35 -21.74 19.80
CA PHE A 49 37.71 -21.71 19.28
C PHE A 49 38.58 -20.56 19.81
N GLY A 50 38.08 -19.83 20.81
CA GLY A 50 38.80 -18.71 21.46
C GLY A 50 38.71 -17.40 20.66
N GLN A 51 39.74 -16.57 20.89
CA GLN A 51 39.83 -15.24 20.29
C GLN A 51 41.19 -15.07 19.60
N ASN A 52 41.17 -14.77 18.29
CA ASN A 52 42.40 -14.49 17.53
C ASN A 52 42.24 -13.18 16.75
N LYS A 53 43.38 -12.52 16.49
CA LYS A 53 43.38 -11.45 15.49
C LYS A 53 43.20 -12.05 14.11
N PRO A 54 42.39 -11.43 13.23
CA PRO A 54 42.31 -11.87 11.84
C PRO A 54 43.68 -11.75 11.15
N GLU A 55 44.14 -12.84 10.49
CA GLU A 55 45.40 -12.86 9.76
C GLU A 55 45.19 -12.66 8.24
N LYS A 56 43.97 -12.78 7.76
CA LYS A 56 43.56 -12.61 6.37
C LYS A 56 42.26 -11.84 6.30
N SER A 57 41.93 -11.35 5.12
CA SER A 57 40.65 -10.65 4.90
C SER A 57 39.45 -11.52 5.26
N PHE A 58 38.43 -10.91 5.84
CA PHE A 58 37.30 -11.62 6.44
C PHE A 58 36.00 -10.81 6.32
N ARG A 59 34.88 -11.49 6.48
CA ARG A 59 33.60 -10.83 6.70
C ARG A 59 33.30 -10.75 8.18
N TYR A 60 32.91 -9.56 8.61
CA TYR A 60 32.70 -9.25 10.01
C TYR A 60 31.23 -9.38 10.41
N ILE A 61 30.99 -10.16 11.47
CA ILE A 61 29.67 -10.33 12.08
C ILE A 61 29.65 -9.55 13.38
N ASP A 62 28.88 -8.47 13.43
CA ASP A 62 28.57 -7.75 14.66
C ASP A 62 27.08 -7.86 15.02
N THR A 63 26.65 -7.20 16.10
CA THR A 63 25.27 -7.29 16.57
C THR A 63 24.24 -6.68 15.60
N SER A 64 24.69 -5.77 14.72
CA SER A 64 23.84 -5.16 13.68
C SER A 64 23.67 -6.09 12.45
N SER A 65 24.54 -7.08 12.31
CA SER A 65 24.48 -8.05 11.23
C SER A 65 23.34 -9.07 11.38
N ILE A 66 22.66 -9.11 12.53
CA ILE A 66 21.55 -10.03 12.79
C ILE A 66 20.21 -9.35 12.53
N ASP A 67 19.42 -9.94 11.65
CA ASP A 67 18.00 -9.62 11.50
C ASP A 67 17.24 -10.15 12.73
N ARG A 68 16.77 -9.24 13.59
CA ARG A 68 16.10 -9.58 14.84
C ARG A 68 14.70 -10.19 14.67
N LYS A 69 14.05 -9.92 13.54
CA LYS A 69 12.71 -10.49 13.27
C LYS A 69 12.81 -11.95 12.89
N LYS A 70 13.84 -12.30 12.13
CA LYS A 70 14.04 -13.66 11.62
C LYS A 70 15.10 -14.44 12.41
N ASN A 71 15.88 -13.80 13.26
CA ASN A 71 17.02 -14.39 13.97
C ASN A 71 18.00 -15.10 13.04
N ILE A 72 18.40 -14.41 11.98
CA ILE A 72 19.35 -14.88 10.96
C ILE A 72 20.44 -13.84 10.73
N ILE A 73 21.61 -14.29 10.24
CA ILE A 73 22.68 -13.41 9.82
C ILE A 73 22.37 -12.86 8.41
N ASN A 74 22.46 -11.55 8.23
CA ASN A 74 22.34 -10.91 6.94
C ASN A 74 23.67 -10.93 6.20
N TYR A 75 23.99 -12.07 5.56
CA TYR A 75 25.26 -12.27 4.87
C TYR A 75 25.55 -11.27 3.76
N LYS A 76 24.51 -10.72 3.09
CA LYS A 76 24.69 -9.75 2.01
C LYS A 76 25.26 -8.42 2.48
N ASN A 77 24.99 -8.05 3.72
CA ASN A 77 25.37 -6.77 4.30
C ASN A 77 26.62 -6.85 5.19
N LEU A 78 27.28 -8.02 5.28
CA LEU A 78 28.50 -8.16 6.06
C LEU A 78 29.64 -7.35 5.44
N GLN A 79 30.33 -6.55 6.27
CA GLN A 79 31.52 -5.80 5.86
C GLN A 79 32.67 -6.77 5.56
N TYR A 80 33.31 -6.60 4.40
CA TYR A 80 34.53 -7.28 4.04
C TYR A 80 35.71 -6.40 4.42
N LEU A 81 36.57 -6.88 5.32
CA LEU A 81 37.63 -6.08 5.94
C LEU A 81 38.98 -6.80 5.79
N SER A 82 40.06 -6.01 5.65
CA SER A 82 41.42 -6.51 5.78
C SER A 82 41.83 -6.59 7.27
N PRO A 83 42.91 -7.34 7.61
CA PRO A 83 43.40 -7.41 8.98
C PRO A 83 43.71 -6.05 9.61
N GLU A 84 44.19 -5.08 8.81
CA GLU A 84 44.54 -3.71 9.25
C GLU A 84 43.29 -2.88 9.56
N GLN A 85 42.18 -3.19 8.89
CA GLN A 85 40.89 -2.51 9.09
C GLN A 85 40.04 -3.16 10.19
N ALA A 86 40.52 -4.26 10.78
CA ALA A 86 39.77 -5.04 11.74
C ALA A 86 39.46 -4.23 13.02
N PRO A 87 38.14 -4.05 13.36
CA PRO A 87 37.78 -3.47 14.64
C PRO A 87 38.40 -4.25 15.81
N SER A 88 38.71 -3.56 16.90
CA SER A 88 39.30 -4.20 18.10
C SER A 88 38.47 -5.37 18.64
N ARG A 89 37.17 -5.37 18.37
CA ARG A 89 36.21 -6.43 18.73
C ARG A 89 36.12 -7.59 17.75
N ALA A 90 36.72 -7.53 16.57
CA ALA A 90 36.71 -8.62 15.58
C ALA A 90 37.71 -9.68 16.00
N ARG A 91 37.29 -10.64 16.85
CA ARG A 91 38.16 -11.62 17.48
C ARG A 91 37.64 -13.04 17.56
N LYS A 92 36.32 -13.22 17.55
CA LYS A 92 35.70 -14.54 17.78
C LYS A 92 35.70 -15.36 16.48
N LEU A 93 36.36 -16.52 16.51
CA LEU A 93 36.28 -17.49 15.43
C LEU A 93 34.89 -18.14 15.44
N VAL A 94 34.39 -18.43 14.26
CA VAL A 94 33.12 -19.14 14.08
C VAL A 94 33.29 -20.31 13.14
N SER A 95 32.50 -21.35 13.35
CA SER A 95 32.38 -22.51 12.46
C SER A 95 30.98 -22.58 11.85
N GLN A 96 30.81 -23.50 10.91
CA GLN A 96 29.46 -23.78 10.43
C GLN A 96 28.63 -24.36 11.57
N ASN A 97 27.38 -23.89 11.69
CA ASN A 97 26.43 -24.21 12.75
C ASN A 97 26.76 -23.65 14.14
N SER A 98 27.81 -22.82 14.31
CA SER A 98 27.98 -22.05 15.54
C SER A 98 26.74 -21.23 15.85
N VAL A 99 26.27 -21.25 17.09
CA VAL A 99 25.19 -20.40 17.57
C VAL A 99 25.80 -19.15 18.18
N LEU A 100 25.44 -17.98 17.67
CA LEU A 100 25.87 -16.69 18.15
C LEU A 100 24.84 -16.13 19.15
N PHE A 101 25.26 -15.81 20.36
CA PHE A 101 24.45 -15.18 21.38
C PHE A 101 25.04 -13.82 21.75
N SER A 102 24.29 -12.72 21.55
CA SER A 102 24.76 -11.39 21.94
C SER A 102 24.75 -11.22 23.47
N THR A 103 25.92 -10.91 24.04
CA THR A 103 26.05 -10.62 25.48
C THR A 103 25.55 -9.23 25.84
N VAL A 104 25.50 -8.31 24.88
CA VAL A 104 25.09 -6.91 25.07
C VAL A 104 23.63 -6.75 24.76
N ARG A 105 22.86 -6.17 25.68
CA ARG A 105 21.40 -6.00 25.57
C ARG A 105 20.70 -7.30 25.20
N PRO A 106 20.80 -8.36 26.03
CA PRO A 106 20.28 -9.69 25.70
C PRO A 106 18.77 -9.69 25.38
N TYR A 107 18.01 -8.78 25.95
CA TYR A 107 16.59 -8.57 25.68
C TYR A 107 16.28 -8.26 24.19
N LEU A 108 17.26 -7.80 23.42
CA LEU A 108 17.11 -7.58 21.98
C LEU A 108 17.15 -8.89 21.17
N LYS A 109 17.46 -10.02 21.83
CA LYS A 109 17.46 -11.36 21.19
C LYS A 109 18.29 -11.45 19.90
N ASN A 110 19.45 -10.79 19.85
CA ASN A 110 20.41 -10.93 18.75
C ASN A 110 21.08 -12.31 18.82
N ILE A 111 20.37 -13.32 18.34
CA ILE A 111 20.78 -14.73 18.37
C ILE A 111 20.60 -15.29 16.96
N ALA A 112 21.63 -15.96 16.41
CA ALA A 112 21.55 -16.56 15.08
C ALA A 112 22.50 -17.75 14.97
N VAL A 113 22.23 -18.63 14.01
CA VAL A 113 23.10 -19.76 13.64
C VAL A 113 23.89 -19.38 12.40
N VAL A 114 25.19 -19.71 12.40
CA VAL A 114 26.06 -19.53 11.23
C VAL A 114 25.76 -20.64 10.21
N ARG A 115 24.98 -20.33 9.19
CA ARG A 115 24.54 -21.30 8.16
C ARG A 115 25.48 -21.36 6.96
N GLU A 116 26.08 -20.23 6.59
CA GLU A 116 26.95 -20.13 5.41
C GLU A 116 28.39 -19.83 5.85
N LEU A 117 29.32 -20.70 5.44
CA LEU A 117 30.76 -20.55 5.70
C LEU A 117 31.55 -20.54 4.38
N LYS A 118 31.06 -19.78 3.37
CA LYS A 118 31.68 -19.65 2.07
C LYS A 118 32.99 -18.84 2.10
N GLU A 119 33.12 -17.99 3.12
CA GLU A 119 34.23 -17.06 3.30
C GLU A 119 34.71 -17.11 4.76
N TYR A 120 35.91 -16.56 5.01
CA TYR A 120 36.42 -16.47 6.36
C TYR A 120 35.58 -15.44 7.18
N LEU A 121 34.93 -15.93 8.22
CA LEU A 121 34.04 -15.15 9.07
C LEU A 121 34.68 -14.92 10.44
N ILE A 122 34.56 -13.71 10.96
CA ILE A 122 34.96 -13.35 12.31
C ILE A 122 33.79 -12.63 12.99
N ALA A 123 33.41 -13.10 14.18
CA ALA A 123 32.37 -12.45 14.97
C ALA A 123 32.98 -11.46 16.01
N SER A 124 32.14 -10.52 16.41
CA SER A 124 32.45 -9.57 17.47
C SER A 124 32.62 -10.25 18.83
N THR A 125 33.49 -9.72 19.70
CA THR A 125 33.56 -10.11 21.12
C THR A 125 32.26 -9.82 21.89
N ALA A 126 31.30 -9.11 21.28
CA ALA A 126 29.96 -8.93 21.85
C ALA A 126 29.11 -10.23 21.78
N PHE A 127 29.61 -11.27 21.09
CA PHE A 127 28.96 -12.58 21.05
C PHE A 127 29.67 -13.60 21.92
N ILE A 128 28.89 -14.46 22.58
CA ILE A 128 29.32 -15.81 22.92
C ILE A 128 29.06 -16.67 21.67
N VAL A 129 30.10 -17.37 21.23
CA VAL A 129 30.03 -18.35 20.13
C VAL A 129 29.91 -19.72 20.75
N LEU A 130 28.82 -20.41 20.44
CA LEU A 130 28.53 -21.74 20.97
C LEU A 130 28.66 -22.77 19.83
N ASP A 131 29.78 -23.49 19.83
CA ASP A 131 29.96 -24.66 18.99
C ASP A 131 29.49 -25.86 19.80
N THR A 132 28.57 -26.66 19.30
CA THR A 132 27.88 -27.69 20.09
C THR A 132 27.65 -28.97 19.28
N LEU A 133 27.47 -30.06 19.98
CA LEU A 133 27.02 -31.34 19.42
C LEU A 133 25.47 -31.49 19.49
N LEU A 134 24.79 -30.55 20.14
CA LEU A 134 23.34 -30.49 20.14
C LEU A 134 22.82 -30.08 18.77
N ASN A 135 21.51 -30.27 18.54
CA ASN A 135 20.87 -29.61 17.43
C ASN A 135 20.96 -28.08 17.62
N GLU A 136 21.71 -27.42 16.76
CA GLU A 136 21.98 -25.97 16.86
C GLU A 136 20.72 -25.12 16.72
N THR A 137 19.71 -25.60 16.02
CA THR A 137 18.41 -24.91 15.90
C THR A 137 17.61 -25.06 17.19
N TYR A 138 17.63 -26.23 17.84
CA TYR A 138 17.08 -26.41 19.16
C TYR A 138 17.72 -25.43 20.15
N LEU A 139 19.05 -25.38 20.16
CA LEU A 139 19.79 -24.48 21.05
C LEU A 139 19.39 -23.02 20.76
N LYS A 140 19.31 -22.60 19.51
CA LYS A 140 18.85 -21.27 19.11
C LYS A 140 17.46 -20.96 19.70
N TYR A 141 16.49 -21.85 19.50
CA TYR A 141 15.12 -21.63 20.01
C TYR A 141 15.06 -21.60 21.53
N TYR A 142 15.82 -22.45 22.19
CA TYR A 142 15.90 -22.42 23.66
C TYR A 142 16.45 -21.09 24.17
N LEU A 143 17.53 -20.58 23.56
CA LEU A 143 18.14 -19.31 23.90
C LEU A 143 17.25 -18.11 23.60
N LEU A 144 16.34 -18.21 22.61
CA LEU A 144 15.35 -17.20 22.26
C LEU A 144 14.15 -17.16 23.22
N SER A 145 13.94 -18.20 24.00
CA SER A 145 12.78 -18.28 24.92
C SER A 145 12.79 -17.16 25.94
N ASP A 146 11.61 -16.62 26.26
CA ASP A 146 11.49 -15.54 27.25
C ASP A 146 12.01 -15.96 28.61
N ASN A 147 11.79 -17.21 29.01
CA ASN A 147 12.33 -17.75 30.25
C ASN A 147 13.86 -17.64 30.29
N PHE A 148 14.55 -18.08 29.24
CA PHE A 148 15.99 -18.02 29.19
C PHE A 148 16.51 -16.57 29.17
N ILE A 149 15.93 -15.71 28.32
CA ILE A 149 16.31 -14.30 28.23
C ILE A 149 16.11 -13.57 29.58
N ASN A 150 15.01 -13.82 30.28
CA ASN A 150 14.78 -13.23 31.60
C ASN A 150 15.87 -13.66 32.62
N ARG A 151 16.28 -14.92 32.60
CA ARG A 151 17.37 -15.41 33.46
C ARG A 151 18.73 -14.75 33.11
N VAL A 152 18.98 -14.54 31.80
CA VAL A 152 20.15 -13.81 31.33
C VAL A 152 20.10 -12.35 31.80
N ASN A 153 18.98 -11.67 31.66
CA ASN A 153 18.80 -10.29 32.07
C ASN A 153 19.01 -10.14 33.59
N ASN A 154 18.52 -11.05 34.41
CA ASN A 154 18.70 -11.04 35.88
C ASN A 154 20.16 -11.24 36.29
N LYS A 155 20.99 -11.83 35.44
CA LYS A 155 22.46 -12.00 35.68
C LYS A 155 23.29 -10.96 34.95
N SER A 156 22.67 -10.07 34.19
CA SER A 156 23.34 -8.97 33.49
C SER A 156 23.63 -7.80 34.40
N THR A 157 24.67 -7.05 34.11
CA THR A 157 25.10 -5.84 34.82
C THR A 157 25.06 -4.62 33.90
N GLY A 158 24.87 -3.44 34.49
CA GLY A 158 24.75 -2.17 33.73
C GLY A 158 23.31 -1.73 33.52
N THR A 159 23.02 -0.45 33.69
CA THR A 159 21.68 0.14 33.60
C THR A 159 21.31 0.51 32.16
N SER A 160 22.15 1.27 31.46
CA SER A 160 21.86 1.74 30.10
C SER A 160 22.24 0.71 29.02
N TYR A 161 23.25 -0.10 29.27
CA TYR A 161 23.76 -1.14 28.38
C TYR A 161 23.96 -2.43 29.17
N PRO A 162 22.85 -3.11 29.57
CA PRO A 162 22.97 -4.34 30.33
C PRO A 162 23.73 -5.38 29.49
N ALA A 163 24.68 -6.05 30.14
CA ALA A 163 25.48 -7.09 29.51
C ALA A 163 25.74 -8.24 30.50
N ILE A 164 25.74 -9.46 29.97
CA ILE A 164 26.10 -10.65 30.69
C ILE A 164 27.56 -10.99 30.36
N ASN A 165 28.36 -11.34 31.38
CA ASN A 165 29.70 -11.87 31.14
C ASN A 165 29.69 -13.37 30.93
N ASP A 166 30.76 -13.90 30.33
CA ASP A 166 30.90 -15.34 29.99
C ASP A 166 30.75 -16.23 31.23
N TYR A 167 31.21 -15.78 32.39
CA TYR A 167 31.13 -16.55 33.65
C TYR A 167 29.66 -16.74 34.06
N ASN A 168 28.90 -15.68 34.19
CA ASN A 168 27.50 -15.71 34.59
C ASN A 168 26.64 -16.48 33.55
N PHE A 169 26.91 -16.29 32.26
CA PHE A 169 26.23 -17.04 31.18
C PHE A 169 26.47 -18.55 31.30
N ASN A 170 27.72 -18.95 31.52
CA ASN A 170 28.12 -20.35 31.66
C ASN A 170 27.52 -21.08 32.85
N LEU A 171 27.07 -20.36 33.86
CA LEU A 171 26.39 -20.90 35.05
C LEU A 171 24.89 -21.14 34.84
N LEU A 172 24.28 -20.56 33.78
CA LEU A 172 22.87 -20.78 33.50
C LEU A 172 22.58 -22.25 33.15
N LEU A 173 21.41 -22.71 33.57
CA LEU A 173 20.92 -24.03 33.26
C LEU A 173 20.16 -24.04 31.92
N ILE A 174 20.30 -25.12 31.18
CA ILE A 174 19.52 -25.44 29.99
C ILE A 174 18.90 -26.82 30.15
N ALA A 175 17.63 -26.95 29.78
CA ALA A 175 16.98 -28.24 29.68
C ALA A 175 17.53 -28.99 28.44
N LEU A 176 17.92 -30.24 28.64
CA LEU A 176 18.59 -31.06 27.62
C LEU A 176 17.75 -32.30 27.33
N PRO A 177 16.90 -32.29 26.25
CA PRO A 177 16.24 -33.49 25.78
C PRO A 177 17.20 -34.41 25.02
N PRO A 178 16.85 -35.71 24.85
CA PRO A 178 17.53 -36.59 23.89
C PRO A 178 17.59 -35.99 22.48
N LEU A 179 18.66 -36.27 21.73
CA LEU A 179 18.89 -35.63 20.41
C LEU A 179 17.72 -35.82 19.43
N SER A 180 17.13 -37.01 19.43
CA SER A 180 15.94 -37.27 18.59
C SER A 180 14.72 -36.40 18.97
N GLU A 181 14.61 -36.04 20.25
CA GLU A 181 13.54 -35.18 20.74
C GLU A 181 13.84 -33.70 20.45
N GLN A 182 15.10 -33.27 20.53
CA GLN A 182 15.50 -31.95 20.05
C GLN A 182 15.09 -31.72 18.60
N GLN A 183 15.28 -32.73 17.75
CA GLN A 183 14.89 -32.67 16.35
C GLN A 183 13.35 -32.54 16.21
N ARG A 184 12.56 -33.37 16.91
CA ARG A 184 11.10 -33.29 16.88
C ARG A 184 10.57 -31.92 17.38
N ILE A 185 11.22 -31.35 18.41
CA ILE A 185 10.87 -30.01 18.92
C ILE A 185 11.13 -28.96 17.83
N VAL A 186 12.26 -29.01 17.15
CA VAL A 186 12.59 -28.09 16.06
C VAL A 186 11.56 -28.19 14.94
N GLU A 187 11.26 -29.40 14.47
CA GLU A 187 10.29 -29.65 13.41
C GLU A 187 8.89 -29.11 13.79
N ALA A 188 8.47 -29.34 15.06
CA ALA A 188 7.19 -28.82 15.54
C ALA A 188 7.15 -27.28 15.58
N ILE A 189 8.24 -26.62 16.02
CA ILE A 189 8.36 -25.17 16.05
C ILE A 189 8.37 -24.61 14.63
N GLU A 190 9.17 -25.16 13.72
CA GLU A 190 9.25 -24.68 12.34
C GLU A 190 7.93 -24.85 11.59
N SER A 191 7.27 -26.01 11.75
CA SER A 191 5.93 -26.21 11.19
C SER A 191 4.87 -25.25 11.76
N ALA A 192 4.96 -24.91 13.05
CA ALA A 192 4.07 -23.92 13.64
C ALA A 192 4.34 -22.50 13.12
N LEU A 193 5.61 -22.12 12.94
CA LEU A 193 6.00 -20.82 12.39
C LEU A 193 5.56 -20.69 10.93
N GLU A 194 5.71 -21.73 10.12
CA GLU A 194 5.23 -21.75 8.72
C GLU A 194 3.72 -21.50 8.66
N LYS A 195 2.92 -22.16 9.51
CA LYS A 195 1.48 -21.91 9.60
C LYS A 195 1.13 -20.49 10.04
N VAL A 196 1.93 -19.90 10.94
CA VAL A 196 1.74 -18.50 11.37
C VAL A 196 2.00 -17.56 10.20
N ASP A 197 3.05 -17.81 9.39
CA ASP A 197 3.36 -17.00 8.22
C ASP A 197 2.26 -17.11 7.15
N GLU A 198 1.75 -18.32 6.86
CA GLU A 198 0.62 -18.55 5.95
C GLU A 198 -0.66 -17.83 6.43
N TYR A 199 -0.93 -17.90 7.73
CA TYR A 199 -2.06 -17.19 8.32
C TYR A 199 -1.90 -15.69 8.21
N ALA A 200 -0.71 -15.15 8.48
CA ALA A 200 -0.42 -13.73 8.38
C ALA A 200 -0.59 -13.22 6.94
N GLU A 201 -0.12 -13.99 5.94
CA GLU A 201 -0.33 -13.65 4.53
C GLU A 201 -1.82 -13.63 4.16
N SER A 202 -2.55 -14.66 4.57
CA SER A 202 -3.99 -14.76 4.32
C SER A 202 -4.77 -13.64 5.00
N TYR A 203 -4.42 -13.29 6.23
CA TYR A 203 -5.02 -12.19 6.98
C TYR A 203 -4.76 -10.84 6.32
N ASN A 204 -3.51 -10.57 5.92
CA ASN A 204 -3.14 -9.33 5.22
C ASN A 204 -3.89 -9.19 3.88
N ARG A 205 -4.05 -10.31 3.16
CA ARG A 205 -4.81 -10.34 1.90
C ARG A 205 -6.29 -10.03 2.13
N LEU A 206 -6.89 -10.59 3.18
CA LEU A 206 -8.28 -10.32 3.56
C LEU A 206 -8.46 -8.84 3.93
N GLU A 207 -7.58 -8.30 4.76
CA GLU A 207 -7.61 -6.88 5.16
C GLU A 207 -7.48 -5.94 3.95
N GLN A 208 -6.62 -6.29 2.98
CA GLN A 208 -6.51 -5.53 1.74
C GLN A 208 -7.79 -5.60 0.91
N LEU A 209 -8.38 -6.79 0.79
CA LEU A 209 -9.65 -6.97 0.07
C LEU A 209 -10.77 -6.16 0.70
N ASP A 210 -10.89 -6.18 2.01
CA ASP A 210 -11.91 -5.41 2.75
C ASP A 210 -11.76 -3.90 2.52
N LYS A 211 -10.53 -3.39 2.50
CA LYS A 211 -10.25 -1.98 2.21
C LYS A 211 -10.58 -1.57 0.77
N GLU A 212 -10.35 -2.46 -0.20
CA GLU A 212 -10.57 -2.17 -1.63
C GLU A 212 -12.01 -2.46 -2.08
N PHE A 213 -12.75 -3.29 -1.34
CA PHE A 213 -14.05 -3.80 -1.75
C PHE A 213 -15.10 -2.69 -1.98
N PRO A 214 -15.24 -1.66 -1.10
CA PRO A 214 -16.20 -0.59 -1.32
C PRO A 214 -15.99 0.15 -2.65
N ASP A 215 -14.75 0.46 -2.99
CA ASP A 215 -14.41 1.16 -4.23
C ASP A 215 -14.64 0.26 -5.47
N LYS A 216 -14.29 -1.01 -5.38
CA LYS A 216 -14.56 -2.00 -6.43
C LYS A 216 -16.06 -2.18 -6.66
N LEU A 217 -16.85 -2.22 -5.58
CA LEU A 217 -18.30 -2.34 -5.65
C LEU A 217 -18.93 -1.09 -6.29
N LYS A 218 -18.52 0.12 -5.86
CA LYS A 218 -18.97 1.38 -6.49
C LYS A 218 -18.64 1.41 -7.98
N LYS A 219 -17.43 0.98 -8.36
CA LYS A 219 -17.03 0.90 -9.77
C LYS A 219 -17.88 -0.09 -10.56
N SER A 220 -18.20 -1.25 -9.98
CA SER A 220 -19.08 -2.24 -10.60
C SER A 220 -20.50 -1.69 -10.80
N ILE A 221 -21.06 -0.99 -9.81
CA ILE A 221 -22.37 -0.32 -9.94
C ILE A 221 -22.36 0.67 -11.11
N LEU A 222 -21.30 1.48 -11.24
CA LEU A 222 -21.18 2.42 -12.37
C LEU A 222 -21.08 1.70 -13.72
N GLN A 223 -20.35 0.58 -13.80
CA GLN A 223 -20.27 -0.22 -15.01
C GLN A 223 -21.64 -0.78 -15.43
N TYR A 224 -22.41 -1.30 -14.47
CA TYR A 224 -23.77 -1.78 -14.72
C TYR A 224 -24.70 -0.64 -15.17
N ALA A 225 -24.57 0.55 -14.57
CA ALA A 225 -25.33 1.72 -14.96
C ALA A 225 -25.00 2.16 -16.39
N MET A 226 -23.72 2.18 -16.77
CA MET A 226 -23.29 2.52 -18.15
C MET A 226 -23.73 1.54 -19.22
N GLN A 227 -24.02 0.29 -18.83
CA GLN A 227 -24.58 -0.73 -19.72
C GLN A 227 -26.11 -0.69 -19.78
N GLY A 228 -26.77 0.27 -19.13
CA GLY A 228 -28.24 0.33 -19.06
C GLY A 228 -28.87 -0.81 -18.25
N LYS A 229 -28.09 -1.53 -17.42
CA LYS A 229 -28.55 -2.71 -16.65
C LYS A 229 -28.97 -2.39 -15.21
N LEU A 230 -28.81 -1.14 -14.77
CA LEU A 230 -29.06 -0.75 -13.37
C LEU A 230 -30.52 -0.45 -13.06
N VAL A 231 -31.25 0.00 -14.05
CA VAL A 231 -32.68 0.31 -13.97
C VAL A 231 -33.42 -0.33 -15.14
N GLU A 232 -34.70 -0.63 -14.95
CA GLU A 232 -35.53 -1.14 -16.03
C GLU A 232 -35.82 -0.05 -17.06
N GLN A 233 -35.87 -0.41 -18.32
CA GLN A 233 -36.27 0.48 -19.41
C GLN A 233 -37.79 0.62 -19.41
N ASP A 234 -38.29 1.84 -19.39
CA ASP A 234 -39.74 2.10 -19.46
C ASP A 234 -40.13 2.39 -20.92
N PRO A 235 -40.99 1.58 -21.54
CA PRO A 235 -41.43 1.81 -22.92
C PRO A 235 -42.26 3.10 -23.09
N ASN A 236 -42.73 3.72 -22.00
CA ASN A 236 -43.44 4.98 -22.03
C ASN A 236 -42.55 6.21 -21.97
N ASP A 237 -41.25 6.02 -21.73
CA ASP A 237 -40.27 7.12 -21.72
C ASP A 237 -40.16 7.74 -23.13
N GLU A 238 -39.82 9.03 -23.20
CA GLU A 238 -39.43 9.66 -24.45
C GLU A 238 -38.24 8.94 -25.09
N SER A 239 -38.20 8.85 -26.41
CA SER A 239 -37.03 8.33 -27.13
C SER A 239 -35.82 9.25 -26.88
N VAL A 240 -34.61 8.67 -26.87
CA VAL A 240 -33.33 9.43 -26.82
C VAL A 240 -33.22 10.44 -27.99
N GLU A 241 -33.89 10.17 -29.12
CA GLU A 241 -33.90 11.07 -30.28
C GLU A 241 -34.55 12.43 -29.94
N VAL A 242 -35.55 12.47 -29.06
CA VAL A 242 -36.15 13.72 -28.55
C VAL A 242 -35.13 14.57 -27.80
N LEU A 243 -34.27 13.96 -26.99
CA LEU A 243 -33.18 14.66 -26.34
C LEU A 243 -32.17 15.19 -27.38
N LEU A 244 -31.80 14.41 -28.36
CA LEU A 244 -30.91 14.83 -29.44
C LEU A 244 -31.46 16.02 -30.22
N GLU A 245 -32.77 16.03 -30.49
CA GLU A 245 -33.45 17.18 -31.14
C GLU A 245 -33.40 18.45 -30.27
N LYS A 246 -33.62 18.32 -28.96
CA LYS A 246 -33.49 19.43 -28.02
C LYS A 246 -32.05 20.00 -28.03
N ILE A 247 -31.04 19.13 -28.08
CA ILE A 247 -29.63 19.54 -28.19
C ILE A 247 -29.37 20.25 -29.53
N ARG A 248 -29.87 19.73 -30.64
CA ARG A 248 -29.75 20.38 -31.99
C ARG A 248 -30.37 21.79 -31.98
N ALA A 249 -31.57 21.92 -31.45
CA ALA A 249 -32.28 23.18 -31.37
C ALA A 249 -31.52 24.23 -30.55
N GLU A 250 -30.96 23.83 -29.38
CA GLU A 250 -30.17 24.74 -28.55
C GLU A 250 -28.88 25.14 -29.23
N LYS A 251 -28.17 24.20 -29.86
CA LYS A 251 -26.94 24.49 -30.62
C LYS A 251 -27.23 25.45 -31.78
N GLN A 252 -28.32 25.26 -32.53
CA GLN A 252 -28.74 26.15 -33.60
C GLN A 252 -28.96 27.57 -33.09
N LYS A 253 -29.68 27.73 -31.97
CA LYS A 253 -29.89 29.03 -31.31
C LYS A 253 -28.59 29.68 -30.91
N LEU A 254 -27.67 28.93 -30.26
CA LEU A 254 -26.38 29.45 -29.84
C LEU A 254 -25.48 29.85 -31.02
N PHE A 255 -25.61 29.16 -32.16
CA PHE A 255 -24.93 29.52 -33.41
C PHE A 255 -25.49 30.83 -33.99
N GLU A 256 -26.78 31.01 -34.04
CA GLU A 256 -27.42 32.25 -34.46
C GLU A 256 -27.08 33.43 -33.58
N GLU A 257 -26.89 33.19 -32.28
CA GLU A 257 -26.40 34.19 -31.32
C GLU A 257 -24.87 34.43 -31.42
N GLY A 258 -24.15 33.71 -32.30
CA GLY A 258 -22.70 33.84 -32.47
C GLY A 258 -21.87 33.26 -31.30
N LYS A 259 -22.47 32.46 -30.42
CA LYS A 259 -21.82 31.89 -29.24
C LYS A 259 -21.03 30.61 -29.52
N ILE A 260 -21.41 29.86 -30.58
CA ILE A 260 -20.68 28.67 -31.05
C ILE A 260 -20.40 28.79 -32.54
N LYS A 261 -19.46 27.97 -33.04
CA LYS A 261 -19.05 27.98 -34.45
C LYS A 261 -19.86 26.93 -35.25
N LYS A 262 -19.92 27.12 -36.58
CA LYS A 262 -20.60 26.18 -37.49
C LYS A 262 -20.15 24.73 -37.30
N LYS A 263 -18.86 24.47 -37.07
CA LYS A 263 -18.29 23.14 -36.79
C LYS A 263 -18.84 22.48 -35.50
N ASP A 264 -19.35 23.26 -34.57
CA ASP A 264 -19.85 22.80 -33.29
C ASP A 264 -21.35 22.42 -33.36
N LEU A 265 -22.03 22.65 -34.51
CA LEU A 265 -23.44 22.28 -34.72
C LEU A 265 -23.66 20.78 -34.83
N ASP A 266 -22.70 20.06 -35.41
CA ASP A 266 -22.82 18.63 -35.65
C ASP A 266 -22.90 17.84 -34.33
N ILE A 267 -23.77 16.83 -34.32
CA ILE A 267 -23.87 15.82 -33.29
C ILE A 267 -23.28 14.52 -33.84
N SER A 268 -22.13 14.12 -33.33
CA SER A 268 -21.51 12.84 -33.69
C SER A 268 -22.11 11.73 -32.87
N ILE A 269 -22.98 10.95 -33.49
CA ILE A 269 -23.55 9.73 -32.93
C ILE A 269 -22.68 8.58 -33.43
N VAL A 270 -22.40 7.64 -32.55
CA VAL A 270 -21.63 6.43 -32.83
C VAL A 270 -22.60 5.25 -32.85
N SER A 271 -22.67 4.56 -33.99
CA SER A 271 -23.46 3.35 -34.17
C SER A 271 -22.58 2.16 -34.54
N GLN A 272 -23.01 0.96 -34.19
CA GLN A 272 -22.37 -0.28 -34.58
C GLN A 272 -22.92 -0.70 -35.95
N GLY A 273 -22.01 -1.05 -36.88
CA GLY A 273 -22.37 -1.60 -38.19
C GLY A 273 -22.54 -3.12 -38.14
N ASP A 274 -23.02 -3.69 -39.26
CA ASP A 274 -23.23 -5.14 -39.39
C ASP A 274 -21.93 -5.97 -39.31
N ASP A 275 -20.79 -5.33 -39.50
CA ASP A 275 -19.45 -5.91 -39.42
C ASP A 275 -18.84 -5.85 -37.98
N ASN A 276 -19.64 -5.50 -36.98
CA ASN A 276 -19.23 -5.21 -35.60
C ASN A 276 -18.27 -4.01 -35.44
N SER A 277 -18.01 -3.26 -36.52
CA SER A 277 -17.24 -2.01 -36.42
C SER A 277 -18.15 -0.86 -35.99
N TYR A 278 -17.53 0.16 -35.37
CA TYR A 278 -18.25 1.34 -34.91
C TYR A 278 -18.02 2.50 -35.88
N TYR A 279 -19.07 3.15 -36.30
CA TYR A 279 -19.06 4.25 -37.26
C TYR A 279 -19.62 5.53 -36.63
N GLY A 280 -18.91 6.64 -36.84
CA GLY A 280 -19.43 7.99 -36.64
C GLY A 280 -20.05 8.53 -37.91
N ASN A 281 -20.63 9.72 -37.86
CA ASN A 281 -21.40 10.33 -38.97
C ASN A 281 -20.66 10.45 -40.30
N LYS A 282 -19.33 10.32 -40.37
CA LYS A 282 -18.54 10.48 -41.61
C LYS A 282 -17.24 9.68 -41.71
N ASP A 283 -16.72 9.10 -40.63
CA ASP A 283 -15.39 8.46 -40.61
C ASP A 283 -15.33 7.29 -39.63
N GLU A 284 -14.39 6.36 -39.88
CA GLU A 284 -14.04 5.29 -38.95
C GLU A 284 -13.64 5.88 -37.59
N ILE A 285 -14.14 5.30 -36.50
CA ILE A 285 -13.93 5.86 -35.17
C ILE A 285 -12.62 5.36 -34.62
N THR A 286 -11.80 6.26 -34.11
CA THR A 286 -10.55 5.94 -33.41
C THR A 286 -10.74 5.54 -31.93
N SER A 287 -11.94 5.80 -31.37
CA SER A 287 -12.29 5.45 -29.99
C SER A 287 -13.45 4.49 -29.98
N TYR A 288 -13.25 3.25 -29.52
CA TYR A 288 -14.27 2.22 -29.49
C TYR A 288 -15.12 2.32 -28.21
N PRO A 289 -16.46 2.09 -28.30
CA PRO A 289 -17.30 1.89 -27.13
C PRO A 289 -16.80 0.71 -26.31
N ILE A 290 -16.78 0.88 -24.99
CA ILE A 290 -16.20 -0.13 -24.08
C ILE A 290 -17.26 -1.12 -23.61
N TYR A 291 -18.53 -0.72 -23.69
CA TYR A 291 -19.66 -1.51 -23.23
C TYR A 291 -20.74 -1.60 -24.31
N GLU A 292 -21.40 -2.73 -24.39
CA GLU A 292 -22.68 -2.85 -25.09
C GLU A 292 -23.72 -2.05 -24.31
N ILE A 293 -24.57 -1.30 -25.04
CA ILE A 293 -25.65 -0.49 -24.47
C ILE A 293 -26.99 -0.95 -25.05
N PRO A 294 -28.13 -0.67 -24.39
CA PRO A 294 -29.47 -0.98 -24.94
C PRO A 294 -29.71 -0.28 -26.28
N GLU A 295 -30.54 -0.89 -27.13
CA GLU A 295 -30.94 -0.32 -28.46
C GLU A 295 -31.57 1.08 -28.35
N ALA A 296 -32.23 1.37 -27.22
CA ALA A 296 -32.82 2.69 -26.93
C ALA A 296 -31.81 3.78 -26.64
N TRP A 297 -30.52 3.42 -26.39
CA TRP A 297 -29.47 4.34 -26.08
C TRP A 297 -28.60 4.71 -27.28
N ARG A 298 -27.80 5.76 -27.15
CA ARG A 298 -26.81 6.17 -28.17
C ARG A 298 -25.50 6.49 -27.53
N TYR A 299 -24.40 6.16 -28.21
CA TYR A 299 -23.10 6.77 -27.90
C TYR A 299 -22.97 8.08 -28.65
N ILE A 300 -22.59 9.13 -27.94
CA ILE A 300 -22.26 10.42 -28.57
C ILE A 300 -20.90 10.92 -28.07
N LYS A 301 -20.22 11.71 -28.92
CA LYS A 301 -18.98 12.37 -28.50
C LYS A 301 -19.27 13.44 -27.45
N PHE A 302 -18.39 13.55 -26.47
CA PHE A 302 -18.51 14.53 -25.38
C PHE A 302 -18.73 15.96 -25.90
N ALA A 303 -17.97 16.39 -26.94
CA ALA A 303 -18.14 17.71 -27.56
C ALA A 303 -19.50 17.92 -28.23
N SER A 304 -20.25 16.83 -28.53
CA SER A 304 -21.60 16.93 -29.04
C SER A 304 -22.62 17.18 -27.93
N LEU A 305 -22.35 16.69 -26.73
CA LEU A 305 -23.24 16.80 -25.56
C LEU A 305 -23.03 18.09 -24.77
N VAL A 306 -21.82 18.65 -24.79
CA VAL A 306 -21.46 19.80 -23.97
C VAL A 306 -20.65 20.85 -24.72
N ASN A 307 -20.74 22.09 -24.28
CA ASN A 307 -19.68 23.07 -24.50
C ASN A 307 -18.73 23.01 -23.29
N PHE A 308 -17.41 23.11 -23.49
CA PHE A 308 -16.46 23.14 -22.39
C PHE A 308 -15.38 24.19 -22.61
N ARG A 309 -14.82 24.68 -21.51
CA ARG A 309 -13.77 25.69 -21.52
C ARG A 309 -12.60 25.26 -20.66
N ILE A 310 -11.38 25.41 -21.19
CA ILE A 310 -10.15 25.17 -20.45
C ILE A 310 -9.83 26.41 -19.63
N GLY A 311 -9.48 26.24 -18.37
CA GLY A 311 -9.06 27.32 -17.49
C GLY A 311 -7.72 27.95 -17.87
N LYS A 312 -7.35 28.98 -17.12
CA LYS A 312 -6.10 29.70 -17.31
C LYS A 312 -5.42 30.01 -15.98
N THR A 313 -4.10 29.91 -15.95
CA THR A 313 -3.28 30.34 -14.81
C THR A 313 -2.61 31.67 -15.12
N PRO A 314 -2.85 32.73 -14.36
CA PRO A 314 -2.08 33.95 -14.46
C PRO A 314 -0.61 33.70 -14.13
N PRO A 315 0.38 34.41 -14.74
CA PRO A 315 1.77 34.26 -14.38
C PRO A 315 2.03 34.45 -12.90
N ARG A 316 2.71 33.51 -12.28
CA ARG A 316 3.06 33.55 -10.85
C ARG A 316 4.04 34.68 -10.49
N SER A 317 4.84 35.11 -11.46
CA SER A 317 5.78 36.25 -11.33
C SER A 317 5.08 37.62 -11.15
N GLU A 318 3.82 37.72 -11.52
CA GLU A 318 3.06 38.98 -11.49
C GLU A 318 2.17 39.03 -10.24
N ALA A 319 2.68 39.52 -9.14
CA ALA A 319 1.97 39.61 -7.87
C ALA A 319 0.63 40.35 -7.96
N THR A 320 0.51 41.32 -8.87
CA THR A 320 -0.75 42.08 -9.09
C THR A 320 -1.90 41.27 -9.67
N PHE A 321 -1.61 40.07 -10.21
CA PHE A 321 -2.64 39.16 -10.73
C PHE A 321 -3.24 38.28 -9.65
N TRP A 322 -2.60 38.19 -8.50
CA TRP A 322 -3.06 37.40 -7.36
C TRP A 322 -3.61 38.31 -6.28
N GLY A 323 -4.69 37.89 -5.61
CA GLY A 323 -5.40 38.72 -4.62
C GLY A 323 -6.53 37.92 -3.94
N THR A 324 -7.60 38.62 -3.56
CA THR A 324 -8.75 38.03 -2.82
C THR A 324 -10.08 38.23 -3.54
N GLU A 325 -10.08 38.73 -4.79
CA GLU A 325 -11.33 39.23 -5.40
C GLU A 325 -12.13 38.11 -6.10
N ILE A 326 -11.48 37.20 -6.80
CA ILE A 326 -12.14 36.17 -7.61
C ILE A 326 -11.55 34.82 -7.28
N PRO A 327 -12.35 33.88 -6.75
CA PRO A 327 -11.88 32.53 -6.44
C PRO A 327 -11.22 31.85 -7.66
N TRP A 328 -10.07 31.21 -7.45
CA TRP A 328 -9.35 30.49 -8.49
C TRP A 328 -9.11 29.04 -8.06
N VAL A 329 -9.75 28.09 -8.76
CA VAL A 329 -9.75 26.68 -8.43
C VAL A 329 -8.53 26.01 -9.01
N SER A 330 -7.77 25.35 -8.18
CA SER A 330 -6.75 24.35 -8.54
C SER A 330 -7.29 22.93 -8.34
N ILE A 331 -6.59 21.91 -8.84
CA ILE A 331 -6.99 20.49 -8.64
C ILE A 331 -7.05 20.13 -7.15
N SER A 332 -6.23 20.76 -6.32
CA SER A 332 -6.20 20.52 -4.87
C SER A 332 -7.42 21.09 -4.12
N ASP A 333 -8.14 22.05 -4.72
CA ASP A 333 -9.35 22.61 -4.15
C ASP A 333 -10.60 21.79 -4.51
N MET A 334 -10.50 20.94 -5.54
CA MET A 334 -11.59 20.02 -5.89
C MET A 334 -11.67 18.89 -4.86
N PRO A 335 -12.84 18.60 -4.28
CA PRO A 335 -13.04 17.41 -3.43
C PRO A 335 -12.97 16.14 -4.29
N ILE A 336 -12.92 14.97 -3.65
CA ILE A 336 -13.01 13.68 -4.35
C ILE A 336 -14.35 13.53 -5.07
N SER A 337 -15.42 14.04 -4.44
CA SER A 337 -16.77 14.17 -5.00
C SER A 337 -17.49 15.32 -4.31
N GLY A 338 -18.47 15.92 -4.97
CA GLY A 338 -19.30 16.97 -4.39
C GLY A 338 -18.98 18.38 -4.89
N TYR A 339 -18.94 19.37 -3.99
CA TYR A 339 -18.95 20.77 -4.32
C TYR A 339 -17.67 21.49 -3.95
N VAL A 340 -17.22 22.41 -4.82
CA VAL A 340 -16.15 23.38 -4.50
C VAL A 340 -16.82 24.59 -3.82
N THR A 341 -16.68 24.69 -2.52
CA THR A 341 -17.28 25.75 -1.69
C THR A 341 -16.33 26.91 -1.44
N ASN A 342 -15.03 26.68 -1.52
CA ASN A 342 -13.98 27.68 -1.34
C ASN A 342 -12.73 27.34 -2.15
N THR A 343 -11.80 28.26 -2.24
CA THR A 343 -10.50 28.08 -2.91
C THR A 343 -9.38 28.60 -2.01
N ARG A 344 -8.21 28.03 -2.13
CA ARG A 344 -7.00 28.49 -1.41
C ARG A 344 -6.46 29.79 -1.95
N GLU A 345 -6.67 30.04 -3.24
CA GLU A 345 -6.14 31.18 -3.96
C GLU A 345 -7.27 31.93 -4.68
N SER A 346 -7.02 33.19 -4.95
CA SER A 346 -7.90 34.05 -5.74
C SER A 346 -7.09 34.93 -6.66
N ILE A 347 -7.68 35.35 -7.75
CA ILE A 347 -7.07 36.26 -8.71
C ILE A 347 -7.72 37.66 -8.64
N SER A 348 -7.00 38.66 -9.12
CA SER A 348 -7.50 40.02 -9.20
C SER A 348 -8.37 40.24 -10.43
N LYS A 349 -9.25 41.26 -10.39
CA LYS A 349 -10.00 41.73 -11.59
C LYS A 349 -9.09 42.17 -12.72
N LEU A 350 -7.86 42.62 -12.39
CA LEU A 350 -6.85 42.96 -13.39
C LEU A 350 -6.41 41.71 -14.19
N ALA A 351 -6.13 40.59 -13.51
CA ALA A 351 -5.81 39.32 -14.14
C ALA A 351 -6.95 38.84 -15.04
N LEU A 352 -8.19 38.90 -14.54
CA LEU A 352 -9.37 38.52 -15.31
C LEU A 352 -9.45 39.23 -16.65
N LYS A 353 -9.33 40.58 -16.64
CA LYS A 353 -9.43 41.42 -17.85
C LYS A 353 -8.24 41.23 -18.77
N SER A 354 -7.01 41.35 -18.24
CA SER A 354 -5.77 41.35 -19.05
C SER A 354 -5.48 39.99 -19.67
N LYS A 355 -5.84 38.89 -19.01
CA LYS A 355 -5.63 37.52 -19.51
C LYS A 355 -6.86 36.92 -20.18
N LYS A 356 -7.98 37.65 -20.24
CA LYS A 356 -9.27 37.18 -20.80
C LYS A 356 -9.65 35.85 -20.18
N ILE A 357 -9.75 35.83 -18.86
CA ILE A 357 -10.15 34.65 -18.08
C ILE A 357 -11.66 34.71 -17.86
N ASP A 358 -12.35 33.62 -18.13
CA ASP A 358 -13.79 33.53 -17.93
C ASP A 358 -14.11 33.06 -16.51
N ILE A 359 -15.16 33.63 -15.92
CA ILE A 359 -15.73 33.14 -14.68
C ILE A 359 -16.78 32.09 -15.01
N SER A 360 -16.68 30.93 -14.36
CA SER A 360 -17.69 29.88 -14.41
C SER A 360 -18.70 30.11 -13.29
N PRO A 361 -20.01 30.14 -13.60
CA PRO A 361 -21.04 30.38 -12.59
C PRO A 361 -21.16 29.24 -11.59
N LYS A 362 -21.83 29.53 -10.44
CA LYS A 362 -22.28 28.48 -9.52
C LYS A 362 -23.12 27.43 -10.26
N GLY A 363 -22.95 26.15 -9.90
CA GLY A 363 -23.61 25.01 -10.54
C GLY A 363 -22.85 24.43 -11.74
N THR A 364 -21.72 25.05 -12.14
CA THR A 364 -20.90 24.52 -13.23
C THR A 364 -20.16 23.25 -12.80
N LEU A 365 -20.21 22.20 -13.64
CA LEU A 365 -19.41 21.00 -13.46
C LEU A 365 -17.96 21.25 -13.93
N LEU A 366 -17.01 20.93 -13.08
CA LEU A 366 -15.57 20.95 -13.37
C LEU A 366 -15.04 19.52 -13.53
N MET A 367 -14.06 19.34 -14.42
CA MET A 367 -13.30 18.09 -14.52
C MET A 367 -11.82 18.40 -14.70
N SER A 368 -10.96 17.72 -13.94
CA SER A 368 -9.52 17.74 -14.18
C SER A 368 -9.14 16.75 -15.28
N PHE A 369 -8.25 17.17 -16.20
CA PHE A 369 -7.81 16.35 -17.33
C PHE A 369 -6.28 16.21 -17.44
N LYS A 370 -5.55 16.77 -16.46
CA LYS A 370 -4.11 16.62 -16.27
C LYS A 370 -3.82 16.23 -14.85
N LEU A 371 -2.75 15.43 -14.63
CA LEU A 371 -2.28 14.95 -13.32
C LEU A 371 -3.27 13.97 -12.64
N SER A 372 -4.45 14.43 -12.25
CA SER A 372 -5.54 13.62 -11.66
C SER A 372 -6.72 13.58 -12.63
N ILE A 373 -6.61 12.78 -13.69
CA ILE A 373 -7.65 12.69 -14.73
C ILE A 373 -8.97 12.21 -14.14
N GLY A 374 -10.07 12.87 -14.55
CA GLY A 374 -11.42 12.47 -14.20
C GLY A 374 -11.88 12.86 -12.81
N LYS A 375 -11.12 13.65 -12.06
CA LYS A 375 -11.63 14.23 -10.82
C LYS A 375 -12.67 15.31 -11.18
N VAL A 376 -13.89 15.15 -10.66
CA VAL A 376 -15.02 16.03 -10.94
C VAL A 376 -15.53 16.71 -9.69
N ALA A 377 -16.07 17.91 -9.85
CA ALA A 377 -16.76 18.63 -8.77
C ALA A 377 -17.69 19.70 -9.35
N ILE A 378 -18.71 20.10 -8.62
CA ILE A 378 -19.63 21.18 -8.99
C ILE A 378 -19.23 22.46 -8.24
N LEU A 379 -19.19 23.59 -8.91
CA LEU A 379 -18.98 24.89 -8.27
C LEU A 379 -20.16 25.29 -7.40
N ASP A 380 -19.94 25.53 -6.11
CA ASP A 380 -20.95 26.15 -5.21
C ASP A 380 -20.79 27.67 -5.14
N ILE A 381 -19.73 28.20 -5.70
CA ILE A 381 -19.43 29.62 -5.85
C ILE A 381 -19.04 29.93 -7.30
N PRO A 382 -19.26 31.16 -7.80
CA PRO A 382 -18.67 31.59 -9.07
C PRO A 382 -17.15 31.62 -8.94
N ALA A 383 -16.44 30.98 -9.87
CA ALA A 383 -14.97 30.87 -9.80
C ALA A 383 -14.32 30.79 -11.18
N THR A 384 -13.04 31.04 -11.22
CA THR A 384 -12.14 30.70 -12.33
C THR A 384 -11.36 29.44 -11.96
N HIS A 385 -10.60 28.84 -12.89
CA HIS A 385 -9.80 27.67 -12.61
C HIS A 385 -8.54 27.60 -13.48
N ASN A 386 -7.61 26.74 -13.09
CA ASN A 386 -6.34 26.56 -13.79
C ASN A 386 -6.51 25.82 -15.14
N GLU A 387 -5.43 25.77 -15.93
CA GLU A 387 -5.36 25.15 -17.26
C GLU A 387 -5.38 23.60 -17.23
N ALA A 388 -5.44 22.98 -16.06
CA ALA A 388 -5.57 21.53 -15.91
C ALA A 388 -7.03 21.08 -15.67
N ILE A 389 -7.95 22.06 -15.60
CA ILE A 389 -9.38 21.86 -15.33
C ILE A 389 -10.19 22.42 -16.50
N ILE A 390 -11.29 21.75 -16.83
CA ILE A 390 -12.31 22.28 -17.74
C ILE A 390 -13.60 22.60 -16.98
N SER A 391 -14.28 23.66 -17.40
CA SER A 391 -15.70 23.93 -17.07
C SER A 391 -16.57 23.30 -18.13
N ILE A 392 -17.63 22.60 -17.72
CA ILE A 392 -18.52 21.84 -18.57
C ILE A 392 -19.92 22.43 -18.54
N PHE A 393 -20.48 22.71 -19.71
CA PHE A 393 -21.81 23.31 -19.90
C PHE A 393 -22.63 22.39 -20.80
N PRO A 394 -23.40 21.43 -20.25
CA PRO A 394 -24.21 20.52 -21.06
C PRO A 394 -25.33 21.25 -21.80
N TYR A 395 -25.61 20.86 -23.06
CA TYR A 395 -26.77 21.30 -23.80
C TYR A 395 -28.03 20.57 -23.32
N ALA A 396 -29.20 21.12 -23.51
CA ALA A 396 -30.50 20.59 -23.09
C ALA A 396 -30.55 20.11 -21.63
N ASN A 397 -29.82 20.77 -20.74
CA ASN A 397 -29.58 20.37 -19.36
C ASN A 397 -30.77 20.73 -18.42
N LYS A 398 -31.96 20.21 -18.74
CA LYS A 398 -33.14 20.38 -17.90
C LYS A 398 -32.90 19.79 -16.50
N GLU A 399 -33.26 20.54 -15.44
CA GLU A 399 -33.12 20.11 -14.04
C GLU A 399 -31.69 19.66 -13.66
N ASN A 400 -30.65 20.04 -14.44
CA ASN A 400 -29.27 19.62 -14.30
C ASN A 400 -29.01 18.11 -14.47
N ILE A 401 -29.94 17.37 -15.09
CA ILE A 401 -29.85 15.91 -15.21
C ILE A 401 -28.59 15.49 -15.97
N ILE A 402 -28.28 16.12 -17.11
CA ILE A 402 -27.08 15.78 -17.88
C ILE A 402 -25.81 16.12 -17.10
N ARG A 403 -25.77 17.24 -16.38
CA ARG A 403 -24.65 17.62 -15.50
C ARG A 403 -24.41 16.54 -14.44
N ASP A 404 -25.47 16.11 -13.76
CA ASP A 404 -25.37 15.16 -12.64
C ASP A 404 -25.04 13.75 -13.16
N TYR A 405 -25.56 13.37 -14.33
CA TYR A 405 -25.18 12.17 -15.03
C TYR A 405 -23.69 12.18 -15.38
N LEU A 406 -23.19 13.26 -15.96
CA LEU A 406 -21.76 13.42 -16.28
C LEU A 406 -20.88 13.44 -15.03
N MET A 407 -21.34 14.02 -13.92
CA MET A 407 -20.60 14.00 -12.66
C MET A 407 -20.37 12.57 -12.16
N ILE A 408 -21.33 11.68 -12.35
CA ILE A 408 -21.22 10.27 -11.94
C ILE A 408 -20.28 9.47 -12.88
N PHE A 409 -20.38 9.67 -14.19
CA PHE A 409 -19.74 8.79 -15.16
C PHE A 409 -18.40 9.29 -15.72
N LEU A 410 -18.14 10.61 -15.74
CA LEU A 410 -16.88 11.14 -16.25
C LEU A 410 -15.64 10.61 -15.53
N PRO A 411 -15.62 10.38 -14.21
CA PRO A 411 -14.47 9.76 -13.54
C PRO A 411 -14.11 8.39 -14.14
N LEU A 412 -15.08 7.60 -14.51
CA LEU A 412 -14.84 6.29 -15.12
C LEU A 412 -14.50 6.44 -16.61
N ILE A 413 -15.29 7.17 -17.39
CA ILE A 413 -15.13 7.33 -18.84
C ILE A 413 -13.77 7.96 -19.20
N SER A 414 -13.35 9.00 -18.47
CA SER A 414 -12.09 9.69 -18.73
C SER A 414 -10.84 8.85 -18.48
N THR A 415 -10.96 7.80 -17.68
CA THR A 415 -9.84 6.87 -17.41
C THR A 415 -9.77 5.71 -18.39
N LEU A 416 -10.80 5.51 -19.19
CA LEU A 416 -10.90 4.45 -20.19
C LEU A 416 -10.41 4.89 -21.60
N GLY A 417 -10.20 6.20 -21.80
CA GLY A 417 -9.71 6.75 -23.06
C GLY A 417 -8.19 6.68 -23.23
N ASP A 418 -7.71 6.97 -24.44
CA ASP A 418 -6.29 7.06 -24.77
C ASP A 418 -5.63 8.22 -24.01
N SER A 419 -5.07 7.92 -22.86
CA SER A 419 -4.27 8.87 -22.10
C SER A 419 -2.80 8.73 -22.47
N LYS A 420 -2.16 9.82 -22.88
CA LYS A 420 -0.71 9.84 -23.13
C LYS A 420 0.05 9.88 -21.79
N ASP A 421 1.05 9.02 -21.65
CA ASP A 421 1.99 9.09 -20.54
C ASP A 421 2.83 10.36 -20.65
N ALA A 422 2.79 11.20 -19.62
CA ALA A 422 3.63 12.38 -19.48
C ALA A 422 4.60 12.16 -18.29
N ILE A 423 5.71 12.88 -18.28
CA ILE A 423 6.75 12.81 -17.23
C ILE A 423 6.19 12.99 -15.79
N LYS A 424 4.99 13.58 -15.66
CA LYS A 424 4.30 13.82 -14.37
C LYS A 424 2.95 13.13 -14.25
N GLY A 425 2.67 12.09 -15.02
CA GLY A 425 1.40 11.34 -14.99
C GLY A 425 0.61 11.41 -16.30
N LYS A 426 -0.52 10.66 -16.37
CA LYS A 426 -1.40 10.62 -17.54
C LYS A 426 -2.06 11.96 -17.81
N THR A 427 -2.18 12.35 -19.09
CA THR A 427 -2.87 13.58 -19.51
C THR A 427 -3.79 13.33 -20.69
N LEU A 428 -4.98 13.94 -20.67
CA LEU A 428 -5.83 14.11 -21.84
C LEU A 428 -5.49 15.47 -22.48
N ASN A 429 -5.73 15.62 -23.77
CA ASN A 429 -5.72 16.90 -24.46
C ASN A 429 -7.15 17.31 -24.86
N SER A 430 -7.31 18.51 -25.38
CA SER A 430 -8.65 19.00 -25.79
C SER A 430 -9.32 18.12 -26.85
N THR A 431 -8.55 17.53 -27.76
CA THR A 431 -9.06 16.63 -28.79
C THR A 431 -9.52 15.32 -28.15
N SER A 432 -8.67 14.69 -27.32
CA SER A 432 -9.04 13.44 -26.61
C SER A 432 -10.27 13.62 -25.70
N ILE A 433 -10.42 14.79 -25.06
CA ILE A 433 -11.63 15.10 -24.27
C ILE A 433 -12.85 15.19 -25.18
N SER A 434 -12.74 15.87 -26.31
CA SER A 434 -13.84 16.05 -27.29
C SER A 434 -14.37 14.70 -27.81
N GLU A 435 -13.46 13.74 -27.97
CA GLU A 435 -13.73 12.41 -28.55
C GLU A 435 -14.22 11.37 -27.53
N LEU A 436 -14.28 11.70 -26.22
CA LEU A 436 -14.80 10.77 -25.22
C LEU A 436 -16.23 10.33 -25.59
N LEU A 437 -16.48 9.04 -25.60
CA LEU A 437 -17.78 8.46 -25.93
C LEU A 437 -18.64 8.36 -24.66
N ILE A 438 -19.77 9.04 -24.69
CA ILE A 438 -20.73 9.08 -23.58
C ILE A 438 -21.97 8.28 -23.99
N PRO A 439 -22.31 7.20 -23.26
CA PRO A 439 -23.59 6.53 -23.47
C PRO A 439 -24.71 7.39 -22.89
N ILE A 440 -25.72 7.69 -23.67
CA ILE A 440 -26.87 8.49 -23.25
C ILE A 440 -28.18 7.76 -23.49
N SER A 441 -29.12 7.96 -22.58
CA SER A 441 -30.54 7.59 -22.71
C SER A 441 -31.40 8.85 -22.71
N ASN A 442 -32.72 8.71 -22.54
CA ASN A 442 -33.61 9.83 -22.30
C ASN A 442 -33.46 10.44 -20.90
N HIS A 443 -34.04 11.62 -20.69
CA HIS A 443 -33.92 12.34 -19.41
C HIS A 443 -34.48 11.58 -18.20
N GLU A 444 -35.62 10.90 -18.36
CA GLU A 444 -36.28 10.21 -17.25
C GLU A 444 -35.46 8.97 -16.81
N GLU A 445 -34.92 8.22 -17.75
CA GLU A 445 -34.05 7.10 -17.44
C GLU A 445 -32.74 7.56 -16.80
N MET A 446 -32.09 8.62 -17.32
CA MET A 446 -30.92 9.21 -16.65
C MET A 446 -31.21 9.59 -15.21
N LYS A 447 -32.36 10.18 -14.92
CA LYS A 447 -32.81 10.57 -13.57
C LYS A 447 -32.97 9.36 -12.66
N ARG A 448 -33.56 8.27 -13.17
CA ARG A 448 -33.67 6.99 -12.44
C ARG A 448 -32.30 6.40 -12.14
N ILE A 449 -31.39 6.44 -13.12
CA ILE A 449 -30.00 5.96 -12.95
C ILE A 449 -29.28 6.74 -11.88
N ILE A 450 -29.31 8.08 -11.91
CA ILE A 450 -28.68 8.94 -10.91
C ILE A 450 -29.20 8.59 -9.50
N SER A 451 -30.52 8.57 -9.34
CA SER A 451 -31.17 8.27 -8.05
C SER A 451 -30.80 6.87 -7.53
N LYS A 452 -30.69 5.88 -8.43
CA LYS A 452 -30.32 4.50 -8.07
C LYS A 452 -28.87 4.39 -7.68
N VAL A 453 -27.95 5.06 -8.39
CA VAL A 453 -26.51 5.10 -8.07
C VAL A 453 -26.31 5.75 -6.70
N ASP A 454 -26.95 6.90 -6.45
CA ASP A 454 -26.83 7.59 -5.16
C ASP A 454 -27.31 6.71 -3.99
N LEU A 455 -28.47 6.05 -4.16
CA LEU A 455 -28.99 5.13 -3.16
C LEU A 455 -28.05 3.95 -2.90
N LEU A 456 -27.45 3.38 -3.96
CA LEU A 456 -26.53 2.26 -3.82
C LEU A 456 -25.20 2.69 -3.20
N PHE A 457 -24.69 3.87 -3.55
CA PHE A 457 -23.46 4.40 -2.94
C PHE A 457 -23.65 4.71 -1.45
N GLN A 458 -24.81 5.24 -1.05
CA GLN A 458 -25.15 5.41 0.37
C GLN A 458 -25.18 4.06 1.11
N LYS A 459 -25.81 3.03 0.53
CA LYS A 459 -25.83 1.68 1.12
C LYS A 459 -24.43 1.07 1.22
N VAL A 460 -23.59 1.22 0.20
CA VAL A 460 -22.21 0.76 0.24
C VAL A 460 -21.45 1.46 1.38
N SER A 461 -21.59 2.79 1.52
CA SER A 461 -20.94 3.51 2.63
C SER A 461 -21.41 3.03 4.01
N GLN A 462 -22.71 2.78 4.19
CA GLN A 462 -23.27 2.26 5.45
C GLN A 462 -22.81 0.84 5.81
N LEU A 463 -22.42 0.02 4.81
CA LEU A 463 -21.95 -1.36 5.07
C LEU A 463 -20.52 -1.41 5.59
N PHE A 464 -19.75 -0.31 5.41
CA PHE A 464 -18.32 -0.26 5.72
C PHE A 464 -17.93 0.85 6.71
N GLU A 465 -18.91 1.55 7.27
CA GLU A 465 -18.79 2.39 8.48
C GLU A 465 -18.90 1.53 9.75
#